data_a967c237337b71ee119b2c142f90b77d
#
_entry.id   a967c237337b71ee119b2c142f90b77d
#
_cell.length_a   1.000
_cell.length_b   1.000
_cell.length_c   1.000
_cell.angle_alpha   90.00
_cell.angle_beta   90.00
_cell.angle_gamma   90.00
#
_symmetry.space_group_name_H-M   'P 1'
#
loop_
_entity.id
_entity.type
_entity.pdbx_description
1 polymer ?
#
loop_
_entity_poly.entity_id
_entity_poly.type
_entity_poly.pdbx_seq_one_letter_code
_entity_poly.pdbx_strand_id
1 'polypeptide(L)'
;MEKHYKLVKIRELADNDQEFIDTLAMTFLEEVPEDARLLKVAVESKDYLAAYRTAHKMKPTIDLFGLGVLEDLIEVQDWGKFEQKDKDITAQLNIVLTAIENASTEIKEDFSL
;
A
#
# COMPACT_ATOMS: atom_id res chain seq x y z
N MET A 1 -2.71 16.49 6.98
CA MET A 1 -3.88 15.99 7.73
C MET A 1 -4.07 14.51 7.44
N GLU A 2 -4.21 13.70 8.48
CA GLU A 2 -4.25 12.25 8.35
C GLU A 2 -5.65 11.75 8.01
N LYS A 3 -6.09 11.92 6.76
CA LYS A 3 -7.39 11.43 6.29
C LYS A 3 -7.31 10.02 5.68
N HIS A 4 -6.27 9.78 4.88
CA HIS A 4 -6.10 8.55 4.12
C HIS A 4 -4.93 7.70 4.61
N TYR A 5 -4.30 8.13 5.70
CA TYR A 5 -3.27 7.37 6.40
C TYR A 5 -3.32 7.72 7.88
N LYS A 6 -2.65 6.92 8.72
CA LYS A 6 -2.61 7.13 10.18
C LYS A 6 -1.18 6.95 10.68
N LEU A 7 -0.74 7.82 11.59
CA LEU A 7 0.59 7.74 12.18
C LEU A 7 0.63 7.04 13.54
N VAL A 8 -0.49 6.56 14.05
CA VAL A 8 -0.57 5.97 15.40
C VAL A 8 0.46 4.86 15.61
N LYS A 9 0.49 3.88 14.72
CA LYS A 9 1.42 2.75 14.83
C LYS A 9 2.86 3.20 14.62
N ILE A 10 3.08 4.13 13.71
CA ILE A 10 4.41 4.67 13.41
C ILE A 10 4.96 5.42 14.60
N ARG A 11 4.15 6.24 15.26
CA ARG A 11 4.56 6.98 16.45
C ARG A 11 4.92 6.05 17.60
N GLU A 12 4.16 4.98 17.78
CA GLU A 12 4.46 3.96 18.78
C GLU A 12 5.79 3.27 18.47
N LEU A 13 5.99 2.85 17.23
CA LEU A 13 7.21 2.18 16.79
C LEU A 13 8.44 3.09 16.93
N ALA A 14 8.28 4.35 16.59
CA ALA A 14 9.36 5.33 16.58
C ALA A 14 9.58 6.00 17.95
N ASP A 15 8.76 5.69 18.95
CA ASP A 15 8.78 6.36 20.26
C ASP A 15 8.74 7.89 20.09
N ASN A 16 7.90 8.36 19.17
CA ASN A 16 7.71 9.77 18.79
C ASN A 16 8.99 10.47 18.28
N ASP A 17 9.98 9.72 17.82
CA ASP A 17 11.18 10.28 17.18
C ASP A 17 10.79 10.81 15.78
N GLN A 18 10.73 12.13 15.65
CA GLN A 18 10.30 12.79 14.43
C GLN A 18 11.21 12.50 13.25
N GLU A 19 12.51 12.42 13.46
CA GLU A 19 13.46 12.11 12.38
C GLU A 19 13.21 10.73 11.80
N PHE A 20 12.94 9.75 12.65
CA PHE A 20 12.60 8.39 12.21
C PHE A 20 11.26 8.37 11.46
N ILE A 21 10.28 9.12 11.98
CA ILE A 21 8.95 9.22 11.32
C ILE A 21 9.11 9.83 9.93
N ASP A 22 9.90 10.90 9.79
CA ASP A 22 10.16 11.53 8.49
C ASP A 22 10.83 10.55 7.52
N THR A 23 11.79 9.77 8.00
CA THR A 23 12.46 8.75 7.20
C THR A 23 11.47 7.69 6.68
N LEU A 24 10.57 7.23 7.54
CA LEU A 24 9.54 6.25 7.15
C LEU A 24 8.59 6.85 6.10
N ALA A 25 8.21 8.12 6.25
CA ALA A 25 7.36 8.80 5.28
C ALA A 25 8.04 8.92 3.91
N MET A 26 9.31 9.28 3.88
CA MET A 26 10.10 9.32 2.64
C MET A 26 10.19 7.95 1.98
N THR A 27 10.43 6.91 2.77
CA THR A 27 10.51 5.53 2.26
C THR A 27 9.18 5.10 1.66
N PHE A 28 8.07 5.43 2.33
CA PHE A 28 6.74 5.15 1.78
C PHE A 28 6.59 5.76 0.39
N LEU A 29 6.93 7.05 0.24
CA LEU A 29 6.77 7.75 -1.04
C LEU A 29 7.70 7.21 -2.14
N GLU A 30 8.85 6.68 -1.78
CA GLU A 30 9.77 6.07 -2.74
C GLU A 30 9.32 4.68 -3.19
N GLU A 31 8.83 3.87 -2.28
CA GLU A 31 8.56 2.45 -2.54
C GLU A 31 7.11 2.13 -2.88
N VAL A 32 6.15 2.67 -2.12
CA VAL A 32 4.76 2.22 -2.22
C VAL A 32 4.08 2.60 -3.54
N PRO A 33 4.21 3.83 -4.06
CA PRO A 33 3.64 4.16 -5.37
C PRO A 33 4.21 3.29 -6.50
N GLU A 34 5.49 2.96 -6.45
CA GLU A 34 6.11 2.09 -7.46
C GLU A 34 5.58 0.65 -7.33
N ASP A 35 5.47 0.14 -6.10
CA ASP A 35 4.87 -1.18 -5.88
C ASP A 35 3.42 -1.22 -6.36
N ALA A 36 2.67 -0.14 -6.15
CA ALA A 36 1.29 -0.02 -6.63
C ALA A 36 1.24 -0.11 -8.16
N ARG A 37 2.16 0.56 -8.85
CA ARG A 37 2.27 0.50 -10.30
C ARG A 37 2.56 -0.93 -10.78
N LEU A 38 3.50 -1.61 -10.13
CA LEU A 38 3.86 -2.99 -10.44
C LEU A 38 2.69 -3.95 -10.18
N LEU A 39 1.95 -3.73 -9.10
CA LEU A 39 0.79 -4.53 -8.77
C LEU A 39 -0.29 -4.39 -9.85
N LYS A 40 -0.55 -3.17 -10.29
CA LYS A 40 -1.50 -2.91 -11.38
C LYS A 40 -1.11 -3.63 -12.65
N VAL A 41 0.14 -3.52 -13.06
CA VAL A 41 0.66 -4.21 -14.25
C VAL A 41 0.50 -5.72 -14.12
N ALA A 42 0.84 -6.28 -12.96
CA ALA A 42 0.73 -7.72 -12.73
C ALA A 42 -0.70 -8.21 -12.83
N VAL A 43 -1.65 -7.49 -12.25
CA VAL A 43 -3.07 -7.86 -12.32
C VAL A 43 -3.59 -7.75 -13.74
N GLU A 44 -3.29 -6.66 -14.43
CA GLU A 44 -3.74 -6.43 -15.81
C GLU A 44 -3.19 -7.45 -16.80
N SER A 45 -1.95 -7.89 -16.59
CA SER A 45 -1.32 -8.91 -17.44
C SER A 45 -1.58 -10.34 -16.96
N LYS A 46 -2.34 -10.50 -15.89
CA LYS A 46 -2.64 -11.81 -15.28
C LYS A 46 -1.38 -12.58 -14.88
N ASP A 47 -0.38 -11.85 -14.41
CA ASP A 47 0.82 -12.41 -13.83
C ASP A 47 0.55 -12.70 -12.34
N TYR A 48 -0.03 -13.87 -12.08
CA TYR A 48 -0.50 -14.22 -10.74
C TYR A 48 0.62 -14.25 -9.71
N LEU A 49 1.77 -14.79 -10.06
CA LEU A 49 2.91 -14.84 -9.14
C LEU A 49 3.42 -13.45 -8.78
N ALA A 50 3.56 -12.56 -9.76
CA ALA A 50 3.98 -11.20 -9.52
C ALA A 50 2.96 -10.43 -8.67
N ALA A 51 1.66 -10.61 -8.93
CA ALA A 51 0.61 -10.00 -8.14
C ALA A 51 0.69 -10.47 -6.68
N TYR A 52 0.84 -11.77 -6.46
CA TYR A 52 0.99 -12.32 -5.12
C TYR A 52 2.21 -11.72 -4.39
N ARG A 53 3.38 -11.76 -5.02
CA ARG A 53 4.62 -11.29 -4.40
C ARG A 53 4.58 -9.79 -4.08
N THR A 54 4.07 -9.00 -5.00
CA THR A 54 3.98 -7.55 -4.82
C THR A 54 3.01 -7.20 -3.71
N ALA A 55 1.81 -7.76 -3.71
CA ALA A 55 0.83 -7.52 -2.66
C ALA A 55 1.35 -7.98 -1.30
N HIS A 56 1.99 -9.14 -1.24
CA HIS A 56 2.57 -9.67 0.00
C HIS A 56 3.63 -8.71 0.57
N LYS A 57 4.51 -8.20 -0.28
CA LYS A 57 5.54 -7.24 0.10
C LYS A 57 4.94 -5.95 0.67
N MET A 58 3.83 -5.49 0.11
CA MET A 58 3.19 -4.22 0.48
C MET A 58 2.45 -4.28 1.81
N LYS A 59 2.00 -5.44 2.25
CA LYS A 59 1.11 -5.57 3.42
C LYS A 59 1.63 -4.88 4.69
N PRO A 60 2.88 -5.11 5.13
CA PRO A 60 3.35 -4.49 6.37
C PRO A 60 3.30 -2.98 6.33
N THR A 61 3.68 -2.38 5.21
CA THR A 61 3.71 -0.92 5.06
C THR A 61 2.31 -0.33 5.00
N ILE A 62 1.41 -0.97 4.26
CA ILE A 62 0.01 -0.54 4.17
C ILE A 62 -0.65 -0.59 5.55
N ASP A 63 -0.39 -1.63 6.32
CA ASP A 63 -0.89 -1.76 7.69
C ASP A 63 -0.26 -0.72 8.62
N LEU A 64 1.05 -0.55 8.56
CA LEU A 64 1.79 0.38 9.42
C LEU A 64 1.30 1.82 9.25
N PHE A 65 1.03 2.26 8.02
CA PHE A 65 0.55 3.60 7.72
C PHE A 65 -0.98 3.72 7.83
N GLY A 66 -1.67 2.66 8.19
CA GLY A 66 -3.10 2.70 8.49
C GLY A 66 -3.98 3.15 7.35
N LEU A 67 -3.71 2.68 6.13
CA LEU A 67 -4.50 3.05 4.96
C LEU A 67 -5.94 2.51 4.97
N GLY A 68 -6.21 1.50 5.80
CA GLY A 68 -7.56 0.96 5.94
C GLY A 68 -7.99 0.04 4.80
N VAL A 69 -7.06 -0.42 3.97
CA VAL A 69 -7.37 -1.27 2.81
C VAL A 69 -6.62 -2.61 2.86
N LEU A 70 -6.21 -3.02 4.05
CA LEU A 70 -5.45 -4.26 4.19
C LEU A 70 -6.23 -5.48 3.70
N GLU A 71 -7.54 -5.55 3.99
CA GLU A 71 -8.37 -6.67 3.54
C GLU A 71 -8.46 -6.73 2.02
N ASP A 72 -8.60 -5.58 1.36
CA ASP A 72 -8.64 -5.51 -0.11
C ASP A 72 -7.30 -5.95 -0.70
N LEU A 73 -6.20 -5.55 -0.09
CA LEU A 73 -4.86 -5.95 -0.52
C LEU A 73 -4.66 -7.47 -0.35
N ILE A 74 -5.17 -8.05 0.74
CA ILE A 74 -5.12 -9.50 0.96
C ILE A 74 -5.92 -10.23 -0.11
N GLU A 75 -7.08 -9.70 -0.51
CA GLU A 75 -7.86 -10.31 -1.60
C GLU A 75 -7.08 -10.32 -2.91
N VAL A 76 -6.37 -9.23 -3.22
CA VAL A 76 -5.50 -9.18 -4.41
C VAL A 76 -4.35 -10.18 -4.28
N GLN A 77 -3.74 -10.28 -3.10
CA GLN A 77 -2.69 -11.26 -2.83
C GLN A 77 -3.19 -12.68 -3.08
N ASP A 78 -4.36 -13.01 -2.54
CA ASP A 78 -4.93 -14.36 -2.66
C ASP A 78 -5.36 -14.68 -4.09
N TRP A 79 -5.86 -13.68 -4.81
CA TRP A 79 -6.16 -13.82 -6.23
C TRP A 79 -4.92 -14.31 -7.00
N GLY A 80 -3.76 -13.72 -6.71
CA GLY A 80 -2.49 -14.15 -7.31
C GLY A 80 -2.02 -15.50 -6.77
N LYS A 81 -2.01 -15.65 -5.44
CA LYS A 81 -1.51 -16.86 -4.78
C LYS A 81 -2.24 -18.12 -5.23
N PHE A 82 -3.56 -18.06 -5.37
CA PHE A 82 -4.41 -19.19 -5.72
C PHE A 82 -4.82 -19.19 -7.18
N GLU A 83 -4.24 -18.29 -8.00
CA GLU A 83 -4.55 -18.18 -9.43
C GLU A 83 -6.06 -18.18 -9.69
N GLN A 84 -6.78 -17.28 -9.04
CA GLN A 84 -8.24 -17.21 -9.09
C GLN A 84 -8.74 -16.67 -10.43
N LYS A 85 -8.54 -17.41 -11.49
CA LYS A 85 -8.74 -16.98 -12.89
C LYS A 85 -10.16 -16.52 -13.20
N ASP A 86 -11.16 -17.07 -12.50
CA ASP A 86 -12.56 -16.76 -12.72
C ASP A 86 -13.05 -15.57 -11.86
N LYS A 87 -12.18 -15.02 -11.02
CA LYS A 87 -12.51 -13.89 -10.15
C LYS A 87 -12.00 -12.60 -10.74
N ASP A 88 -12.88 -11.61 -10.87
CA ASP A 88 -12.51 -10.25 -11.24
C ASP A 88 -12.06 -9.50 -9.98
N ILE A 89 -10.76 -9.20 -9.90
CA ILE A 89 -10.15 -8.54 -8.75
C ILE A 89 -10.05 -7.01 -8.94
N THR A 90 -10.59 -6.48 -10.04
CA THR A 90 -10.45 -5.07 -10.41
C THR A 90 -10.96 -4.12 -9.32
N ALA A 91 -12.11 -4.41 -8.72
CA ALA A 91 -12.68 -3.54 -7.69
C ALA A 91 -11.75 -3.41 -6.49
N GLN A 92 -11.23 -4.52 -5.98
CA GLN A 92 -10.31 -4.53 -4.83
C GLN A 92 -9.00 -3.85 -5.18
N LEU A 93 -8.48 -4.11 -6.38
CA LEU A 93 -7.27 -3.44 -6.85
C LEU A 93 -7.45 -1.93 -6.88
N ASN A 94 -8.56 -1.43 -7.42
CA ASN A 94 -8.82 0.01 -7.50
C ASN A 94 -8.96 0.65 -6.12
N ILE A 95 -9.55 -0.04 -5.16
CA ILE A 95 -9.63 0.44 -3.77
C ILE A 95 -8.22 0.65 -3.21
N VAL A 96 -7.33 -0.33 -3.40
CA VAL A 96 -5.94 -0.25 -2.93
C VAL A 96 -5.18 0.88 -3.62
N LEU A 97 -5.28 0.96 -4.95
CA LEU A 97 -4.56 1.98 -5.73
C LEU A 97 -5.02 3.39 -5.37
N THR A 98 -6.33 3.61 -5.23
CA THR A 98 -6.89 4.90 -4.84
C THR A 98 -6.43 5.31 -3.45
N ALA A 99 -6.45 4.38 -2.49
CA ALA A 99 -5.99 4.64 -1.12
C ALA A 99 -4.51 5.05 -1.11
N ILE A 100 -3.66 4.38 -1.89
CA ILE A 100 -2.24 4.70 -1.98
C ILE A 100 -2.02 6.08 -2.60
N GLU A 101 -2.74 6.41 -3.66
CA GLU A 101 -2.65 7.72 -4.31
C GLU A 101 -3.03 8.83 -3.33
N ASN A 102 -4.15 8.69 -2.64
CA ASN A 102 -4.61 9.68 -1.67
C ASN A 102 -3.64 9.82 -0.49
N ALA A 103 -3.19 8.70 0.07
CA ALA A 103 -2.22 8.73 1.17
C ALA A 103 -0.90 9.37 0.74
N SER A 104 -0.42 9.05 -0.46
CA SER A 104 0.83 9.62 -0.98
C SER A 104 0.75 11.14 -1.11
N THR A 105 -0.37 11.65 -1.64
CA THR A 105 -0.59 13.09 -1.76
C THR A 105 -0.59 13.76 -0.39
N GLU A 106 -1.29 13.19 0.58
CA GLU A 106 -1.36 13.74 1.94
C GLU A 106 0.00 13.72 2.64
N ILE A 107 0.73 12.61 2.52
CA ILE A 107 2.06 12.48 3.12
C ILE A 107 3.02 13.53 2.57
N LYS A 108 3.00 13.74 1.24
CA LYS A 108 3.82 14.79 0.62
C LYS A 108 3.52 16.16 1.20
N GLU A 109 2.26 16.50 1.35
CA GLU A 109 1.82 17.79 1.90
C GLU A 109 2.17 17.90 3.38
N ASP A 110 1.82 16.89 4.17
CA ASP A 110 1.99 16.93 5.63
C ASP A 110 3.45 16.92 6.07
N PHE A 111 4.33 16.30 5.28
CA PHE A 111 5.77 16.21 5.57
C PHE A 111 6.61 17.18 4.73
N SER A 112 5.98 17.99 3.90
CA SER A 112 6.68 18.96 3.01
C SER A 112 7.71 18.29 2.09
N LEU A 113 7.33 17.16 1.51
CA LEU A 113 8.22 16.37 0.64
C LEU A 113 7.98 16.58 -0.87
#